data_0a34cae978a9466b7885e329c19ca06e
#
_entry.id   0a34cae978a9466b7885e329c19ca06e
#
_cell.length_a   1.000
_cell.length_b   1.000
_cell.length_c   1.000
_cell.angle_alpha   90.00
_cell.angle_beta   90.00
_cell.angle_gamma   90.00
#
_symmetry.space_group_name_H-M   'P 1'
#
loop_
_entity.id
_entity.type
_entity.pdbx_description
1 polymer ?
#
loop_
_entity_poly.entity_id
_entity_poly.type
_entity_poly.pdbx_seq_one_letter_code
_entity_poly.pdbx_strand_id
1 'polypeptide(L)'
;MSLWGGGAAHPGWPAEVGPLRVPAGTVRLRPVRMRDATHWSRTRVAERDKLEPWEPTAEVDWIARHAVSAWPATHSGLRAEARKGRMLPFVIEVDGRFSGQLTIGNVTHGALRSAWIGYWVDSEVTGGGVATAALALGVDHCFGPVMLHRVEATVRPENAASRKVLAKVGFREEGLLKRYLDVDGAWRDHLLVAVTAEEIQGSAVARLVHHGLARRY
;
A
#
# COMPACT_ATOMS: atom_id res chain seq x y z
N MET A 1 -3.74 1.53 25.37
CA MET A 1 -2.59 0.87 26.00
C MET A 1 -1.83 0.13 24.93
N SER A 2 -0.54 0.47 24.69
CA SER A 2 0.29 -0.24 23.73
C SER A 2 0.55 -1.64 24.26
N LEU A 3 0.20 -2.68 23.52
CA LEU A 3 0.47 -4.09 23.88
C LEU A 3 1.97 -4.43 23.88
N TRP A 4 2.80 -3.50 23.41
CA TRP A 4 4.25 -3.65 23.28
C TRP A 4 4.93 -2.74 24.30
N GLY A 5 5.22 -3.29 25.47
CA GLY A 5 6.03 -2.65 26.50
C GLY A 5 7.40 -2.22 25.96
N GLY A 6 7.92 -1.11 26.47
CA GLY A 6 9.05 -0.34 26.00
C GLY A 6 10.13 -1.09 25.25
N GLY A 7 10.41 -0.65 24.02
CA GLY A 7 11.60 -1.00 23.26
C GLY A 7 11.48 -2.19 22.28
N ALA A 8 10.40 -2.98 22.28
CA ALA A 8 10.22 -4.04 21.30
C ALA A 8 9.83 -3.45 19.94
N ALA A 9 10.52 -3.87 18.87
CA ALA A 9 10.15 -3.52 17.51
C ALA A 9 8.76 -4.08 17.19
N HIS A 10 7.95 -3.34 16.42
CA HIS A 10 6.68 -3.85 15.92
C HIS A 10 6.91 -5.13 15.10
N PRO A 11 6.16 -6.24 15.33
CA PRO A 11 6.45 -7.55 14.70
C PRO A 11 6.46 -7.51 13.17
N GLY A 12 5.77 -6.56 12.56
CA GLY A 12 5.74 -6.38 11.11
C GLY A 12 6.67 -5.29 10.58
N TRP A 13 7.55 -4.68 11.41
CA TRP A 13 8.40 -3.57 10.97
C TRP A 13 9.70 -3.45 11.78
N PRO A 14 10.86 -3.20 11.12
CA PRO A 14 11.05 -3.21 9.66
C PRO A 14 10.99 -4.63 9.09
N ALA A 15 10.52 -4.76 7.82
CA ALA A 15 10.44 -6.05 7.14
C ALA A 15 10.73 -5.92 5.64
N GLU A 16 11.26 -6.98 5.04
CA GLU A 16 11.29 -7.19 3.61
C GLU A 16 10.35 -8.36 3.29
N VAL A 17 9.41 -8.16 2.34
CA VAL A 17 8.35 -9.12 2.02
C VAL A 17 8.44 -9.51 0.54
N GLY A 18 8.26 -10.78 0.26
CA GLY A 18 8.47 -11.37 -1.07
C GLY A 18 9.78 -12.15 -1.12
N PRO A 19 10.34 -12.47 -2.32
CA PRO A 19 9.93 -11.99 -3.65
C PRO A 19 8.73 -12.73 -4.25
N LEU A 20 8.08 -12.07 -5.23
CA LEU A 20 7.03 -12.66 -6.05
C LEU A 20 7.23 -12.25 -7.51
N ARG A 21 7.23 -13.22 -8.43
CA ARG A 21 7.45 -12.96 -9.85
C ARG A 21 6.15 -12.73 -10.59
N VAL A 22 6.12 -11.66 -11.37
CA VAL A 22 5.00 -11.28 -12.27
C VAL A 22 5.55 -10.94 -13.66
N PRO A 23 4.72 -10.71 -14.69
CA PRO A 23 5.21 -10.37 -16.03
C PRO A 23 6.18 -9.18 -16.08
N ALA A 24 5.97 -8.15 -15.24
CA ALA A 24 6.85 -6.97 -15.18
C ALA A 24 8.20 -7.22 -14.49
N GLY A 25 8.40 -8.34 -13.78
CA GLY A 25 9.64 -8.63 -13.06
C GLY A 25 9.40 -9.24 -11.67
N THR A 26 10.39 -9.15 -10.82
CA THR A 26 10.38 -9.68 -9.45
C THR A 26 10.02 -8.58 -8.47
N VAL A 27 8.87 -8.70 -7.84
CA VAL A 27 8.31 -7.71 -6.91
C VAL A 27 8.72 -8.04 -5.47
N ARG A 28 9.17 -7.03 -4.73
CA ARG A 28 9.42 -7.06 -3.29
C ARG A 28 8.84 -5.82 -2.62
N LEU A 29 8.51 -5.95 -1.35
CA LEU A 29 8.25 -4.81 -0.48
C LEU A 29 9.43 -4.66 0.49
N ARG A 30 9.92 -3.43 0.64
CA ARG A 30 10.97 -3.10 1.59
C ARG A 30 10.70 -1.77 2.30
N PRO A 31 11.32 -1.53 3.46
CA PRO A 31 11.19 -0.25 4.13
C PRO A 31 11.65 0.93 3.25
N VAL A 32 11.00 2.08 3.43
CA VAL A 32 11.44 3.35 2.83
C VAL A 32 12.84 3.73 3.33
N ARG A 33 13.68 4.26 2.44
CA ARG A 33 15.06 4.66 2.70
C ARG A 33 15.30 6.11 2.30
N MET A 34 16.22 6.80 2.95
CA MET A 34 16.56 8.18 2.60
C MET A 34 16.99 8.32 1.12
N ARG A 35 17.74 7.34 0.61
CA ARG A 35 18.20 7.31 -0.79
C ARG A 35 17.09 7.15 -1.83
N ASP A 36 15.86 6.89 -1.44
CA ASP A 36 14.71 6.79 -2.36
C ASP A 36 14.26 8.17 -2.88
N ALA A 37 14.72 9.27 -2.27
CA ALA A 37 14.31 10.64 -2.54
C ALA A 37 14.20 10.99 -4.03
N THR A 38 15.27 10.74 -4.80
CA THR A 38 15.32 11.11 -6.22
C THR A 38 14.33 10.33 -7.07
N HIS A 39 14.22 9.01 -6.84
CA HIS A 39 13.29 8.17 -7.59
C HIS A 39 11.84 8.49 -7.21
N TRP A 40 11.56 8.61 -5.92
CA TRP A 40 10.25 9.01 -5.42
C TRP A 40 9.78 10.33 -6.01
N SER A 41 10.61 11.37 -5.92
CA SER A 41 10.29 12.70 -6.44
C SER A 41 10.07 12.67 -7.95
N ARG A 42 11.02 12.06 -8.70
CA ARG A 42 10.91 11.98 -10.16
C ARG A 42 9.62 11.31 -10.60
N THR A 43 9.29 10.15 -10.02
CA THR A 43 8.07 9.43 -10.40
C THR A 43 6.82 10.21 -9.99
N ARG A 44 6.76 10.73 -8.77
CA ARG A 44 5.58 11.51 -8.30
C ARG A 44 5.33 12.74 -9.15
N VAL A 45 6.38 13.46 -9.55
CA VAL A 45 6.26 14.66 -10.38
C VAL A 45 5.88 14.30 -11.81
N ALA A 46 6.52 13.30 -12.40
CA ALA A 46 6.24 12.86 -13.79
C ALA A 46 4.83 12.24 -13.94
N GLU A 47 4.34 11.56 -12.91
CA GLU A 47 3.05 10.87 -12.93
C GLU A 47 1.91 11.70 -12.32
N ARG A 48 2.08 13.02 -12.18
CA ARG A 48 1.10 13.92 -11.58
C ARG A 48 -0.31 13.67 -12.10
N ASP A 49 -0.50 13.75 -13.40
CA ASP A 49 -1.82 13.66 -14.04
C ASP A 49 -2.51 12.30 -13.84
N LYS A 50 -1.72 11.25 -13.52
CA LYS A 50 -2.22 9.91 -13.25
C LYS A 50 -2.47 9.62 -11.78
N LEU A 51 -1.78 10.32 -10.88
CA LEU A 51 -1.81 10.04 -9.43
C LEU A 51 -2.65 11.06 -8.67
N GLU A 52 -2.51 12.36 -8.97
CA GLU A 52 -3.19 13.44 -8.26
C GLU A 52 -4.72 13.29 -8.22
N PRO A 53 -5.41 12.84 -9.30
CA PRO A 53 -6.86 12.64 -9.29
C PRO A 53 -7.35 11.59 -8.28
N TRP A 54 -6.47 10.79 -7.70
CA TRP A 54 -6.81 9.72 -6.76
C TRP A 54 -6.31 9.98 -5.35
N GLU A 55 -5.61 11.09 -5.12
CA GLU A 55 -5.05 11.41 -3.82
C GLU A 55 -5.85 12.48 -3.08
N PRO A 56 -5.81 12.44 -1.74
CA PRO A 56 -6.42 13.49 -0.93
C PRO A 56 -5.91 14.87 -1.33
N THR A 57 -6.83 15.82 -1.39
CA THR A 57 -6.52 17.24 -1.58
C THR A 57 -5.53 17.69 -0.51
N ALA A 58 -4.53 18.44 -0.91
CA ALA A 58 -3.53 19.00 -0.01
C ALA A 58 -3.38 20.49 -0.25
N GLU A 59 -3.08 21.25 0.81
CA GLU A 59 -2.85 22.69 0.74
C GLU A 59 -1.59 23.04 -0.05
N VAL A 60 -0.58 22.14 0.03
CA VAL A 60 0.70 22.34 -0.67
C VAL A 60 0.59 21.79 -2.09
N ASP A 61 1.02 22.61 -3.05
CA ASP A 61 1.09 22.22 -4.47
C ASP A 61 1.80 20.88 -4.68
N TRP A 62 1.35 20.13 -5.70
CA TRP A 62 1.86 18.80 -6.01
C TRP A 62 3.37 18.75 -6.21
N ILE A 63 3.91 19.69 -7.00
CA ILE A 63 5.35 19.73 -7.30
C ILE A 63 6.15 20.02 -6.02
N ALA A 64 5.70 20.99 -5.22
CA ALA A 64 6.36 21.39 -4.00
C ALA A 64 6.37 20.25 -2.95
N ARG A 65 5.22 19.59 -2.75
CA ARG A 65 5.11 18.49 -1.77
C ARG A 65 5.84 17.22 -2.19
N HIS A 66 6.14 17.08 -3.48
CA HIS A 66 6.89 15.94 -4.03
C HIS A 66 8.31 16.30 -4.51
N ALA A 67 8.80 17.50 -4.20
CA ALA A 67 10.19 17.86 -4.47
C ALA A 67 11.15 16.95 -3.70
N VAL A 68 12.38 16.74 -4.22
CA VAL A 68 13.41 15.95 -3.52
C VAL A 68 13.66 16.50 -2.11
N SER A 69 13.61 17.82 -1.94
CA SER A 69 13.77 18.50 -0.65
C SER A 69 12.67 18.19 0.38
N ALA A 70 11.49 17.74 -0.05
CA ALA A 70 10.39 17.34 0.85
C ALA A 70 10.58 15.93 1.42
N TRP A 71 11.41 15.10 0.77
CA TRP A 71 11.58 13.70 1.16
C TRP A 71 12.12 13.50 2.59
N PRO A 72 13.11 14.26 3.10
CA PRO A 72 13.59 14.06 4.48
C PRO A 72 12.49 14.16 5.52
N ALA A 73 11.60 15.14 5.40
CA ALA A 73 10.46 15.31 6.31
C ALA A 73 9.45 14.16 6.14
N THR A 74 9.08 13.83 4.90
CA THR A 74 8.19 12.71 4.58
C THR A 74 8.73 11.38 5.12
N HIS A 75 9.99 11.07 4.84
CA HIS A 75 10.66 9.86 5.33
C HIS A 75 10.70 9.80 6.85
N SER A 76 11.02 10.92 7.52
CA SER A 76 11.05 11.01 8.98
C SER A 76 9.66 10.75 9.58
N GLY A 77 8.61 11.37 9.02
CA GLY A 77 7.22 11.15 9.44
C GLY A 77 6.78 9.70 9.29
N LEU A 78 7.00 9.10 8.11
CA LEU A 78 6.69 7.70 7.84
C LEU A 78 7.38 6.76 8.84
N ARG A 79 8.66 6.98 9.11
CA ARG A 79 9.40 6.17 10.09
C ARG A 79 8.95 6.39 11.52
N ALA A 80 8.55 7.60 11.88
CA ALA A 80 8.03 7.89 13.21
C ALA A 80 6.72 7.13 13.48
N GLU A 81 5.80 7.12 12.51
CA GLU A 81 4.56 6.35 12.63
C GLU A 81 4.80 4.83 12.62
N ALA A 82 5.78 4.37 11.83
CA ALA A 82 6.18 2.97 11.83
C ALA A 82 6.75 2.51 13.18
N ARG A 83 7.59 3.33 13.83
CA ARG A 83 8.10 3.05 15.19
C ARG A 83 7.00 2.99 16.24
N LYS A 84 5.93 3.75 16.07
CA LYS A 84 4.75 3.71 16.94
C LYS A 84 3.84 2.51 16.66
N GLY A 85 4.16 1.70 15.65
CA GLY A 85 3.36 0.56 15.23
C GLY A 85 2.02 0.93 14.56
N ARG A 86 1.86 2.18 14.09
CA ARG A 86 0.61 2.65 13.49
C ARG A 86 0.61 2.60 11.97
N MET A 87 1.79 2.45 11.38
CA MET A 87 1.96 2.44 9.92
C MET A 87 3.11 1.54 9.51
N LEU A 88 2.99 0.90 8.35
CA LEU A 88 4.06 0.12 7.71
C LEU A 88 4.26 0.66 6.29
N PRO A 89 5.19 1.62 6.11
CA PRO A 89 5.42 2.27 4.82
C PRO A 89 6.45 1.49 4.00
N PHE A 90 6.01 0.82 2.95
CA PHE A 90 6.86 0.06 2.05
C PHE A 90 7.12 0.79 0.73
N VAL A 91 8.29 0.58 0.18
CA VAL A 91 8.59 0.76 -1.23
C VAL A 91 8.23 -0.52 -1.96
N ILE A 92 7.55 -0.39 -3.09
CA ILE A 92 7.40 -1.46 -4.08
C ILE A 92 8.64 -1.43 -4.96
N GLU A 93 9.39 -2.53 -4.97
CA GLU A 93 10.62 -2.70 -5.74
C GLU A 93 10.39 -3.75 -6.82
N VAL A 94 10.77 -3.45 -8.05
CA VAL A 94 10.75 -4.38 -9.19
C VAL A 94 12.16 -4.54 -9.70
N ASP A 95 12.69 -5.77 -9.67
CA ASP A 95 14.07 -6.10 -10.08
C ASP A 95 15.13 -5.13 -9.49
N GLY A 96 14.98 -4.77 -8.20
CA GLY A 96 15.89 -3.86 -7.49
C GLY A 96 15.63 -2.36 -7.71
N ARG A 97 14.64 -1.98 -8.51
CA ARG A 97 14.30 -0.57 -8.80
C ARG A 97 13.10 -0.10 -8.00
N PHE A 98 13.15 1.13 -7.50
CA PHE A 98 11.99 1.81 -6.93
C PHE A 98 10.89 1.92 -7.99
N SER A 99 9.71 1.36 -7.74
CA SER A 99 8.60 1.30 -8.71
C SER A 99 7.26 1.70 -8.10
N GLY A 100 7.25 2.23 -6.87
CA GLY A 100 6.03 2.68 -6.21
C GLY A 100 6.11 2.56 -4.70
N GLN A 101 4.97 2.77 -4.06
CA GLN A 101 4.82 2.61 -2.61
C GLN A 101 3.55 1.85 -2.25
N LEU A 102 3.61 1.12 -1.15
CA LEU A 102 2.48 0.51 -0.48
C LEU A 102 2.53 0.91 0.98
N THR A 103 1.43 1.41 1.50
CA THR A 103 1.32 1.82 2.89
C THR A 103 0.20 1.04 3.55
N ILE A 104 0.52 0.41 4.67
CA ILE A 104 -0.46 -0.14 5.60
C ILE A 104 -0.56 0.87 6.72
N GLY A 105 -1.72 1.45 6.95
CA GLY A 105 -1.91 2.53 7.91
C GLY A 105 -3.04 2.28 8.88
N ASN A 106 -3.10 3.10 9.93
CA ASN A 106 -4.06 2.97 11.02
C ASN A 106 -4.09 1.54 11.62
N VAL A 107 -2.89 0.96 11.78
CA VAL A 107 -2.75 -0.37 12.37
C VAL A 107 -3.30 -0.35 13.79
N THR A 108 -4.35 -1.12 14.01
CA THR A 108 -5.07 -1.21 15.29
C THR A 108 -5.07 -2.67 15.75
N HIS A 109 -4.59 -2.90 16.96
CA HIS A 109 -4.61 -4.20 17.63
C HIS A 109 -5.81 -4.33 18.59
N GLY A 110 -5.80 -5.34 19.44
CA GLY A 110 -6.89 -5.63 20.38
C GLY A 110 -8.06 -6.32 19.71
N ALA A 111 -9.28 -5.89 19.97
CA ALA A 111 -10.49 -6.54 19.43
C ALA A 111 -10.69 -6.28 17.93
N LEU A 112 -10.23 -5.12 17.42
CA LEU A 112 -10.43 -4.76 16.01
C LEU A 112 -9.46 -5.47 15.06
N ARG A 113 -8.16 -5.52 15.38
CA ARG A 113 -7.07 -6.12 14.57
C ARG A 113 -7.19 -5.79 13.08
N SER A 114 -7.20 -4.50 12.76
CA SER A 114 -7.47 -3.99 11.41
C SER A 114 -6.44 -2.94 10.99
N ALA A 115 -6.29 -2.77 9.67
CA ALA A 115 -5.57 -1.67 9.05
C ALA A 115 -6.18 -1.33 7.68
N TRP A 116 -5.95 -0.09 7.21
CA TRP A 116 -6.16 0.22 5.80
C TRP A 116 -4.89 -0.02 5.00
N ILE A 117 -5.05 -0.30 3.70
CA ILE A 117 -3.95 -0.46 2.76
C ILE A 117 -4.17 0.45 1.54
N GLY A 118 -3.10 1.17 1.17
CA GLY A 118 -3.08 2.01 -0.03
C GLY A 118 -1.78 1.83 -0.81
N TYR A 119 -1.81 2.06 -2.11
CA TYR A 119 -0.65 1.88 -2.98
C TYR A 119 -0.73 2.74 -4.23
N TRP A 120 0.43 2.99 -4.79
CA TRP A 120 0.60 3.52 -6.13
C TRP A 120 1.82 2.87 -6.79
N VAL A 121 1.83 2.78 -8.11
CA VAL A 121 2.93 2.23 -8.90
C VAL A 121 3.30 3.17 -10.05
N ASP A 122 4.56 3.15 -10.44
CA ASP A 122 5.08 3.82 -11.62
C ASP A 122 4.36 3.28 -12.88
N SER A 123 4.01 4.17 -13.81
CA SER A 123 3.32 3.77 -15.05
C SER A 123 4.16 2.83 -15.92
N GLU A 124 5.50 2.89 -15.84
CA GLU A 124 6.40 1.98 -16.55
C GLU A 124 6.15 0.50 -16.22
N VAL A 125 5.62 0.20 -15.04
CA VAL A 125 5.32 -1.18 -14.59
C VAL A 125 3.83 -1.48 -14.49
N THR A 126 2.98 -0.54 -14.93
CA THR A 126 1.52 -0.72 -14.93
C THR A 126 1.11 -1.79 -15.95
N GLY A 127 0.08 -2.58 -15.62
CA GLY A 127 -0.38 -3.70 -16.47
C GLY A 127 0.42 -4.99 -16.30
N GLY A 128 1.64 -4.93 -15.76
CA GLY A 128 2.53 -6.07 -15.55
C GLY A 128 2.33 -6.85 -14.25
N GLY A 129 1.23 -6.62 -13.50
CA GLY A 129 0.90 -7.38 -12.29
C GLY A 129 1.52 -6.84 -11.00
N VAL A 130 2.33 -5.79 -11.05
CA VAL A 130 3.11 -5.27 -9.91
C VAL A 130 2.22 -4.85 -8.75
N ALA A 131 1.20 -4.01 -8.98
CA ALA A 131 0.30 -3.55 -7.94
C ALA A 131 -0.45 -4.73 -7.27
N THR A 132 -0.87 -5.72 -8.07
CA THR A 132 -1.56 -6.93 -7.57
C THR A 132 -0.63 -7.76 -6.69
N ALA A 133 0.62 -7.97 -7.13
CA ALA A 133 1.63 -8.69 -6.35
C ALA A 133 1.98 -7.95 -5.04
N ALA A 134 2.22 -6.64 -5.11
CA ALA A 134 2.53 -5.83 -3.95
C ALA A 134 1.39 -5.85 -2.92
N LEU A 135 0.13 -5.72 -3.39
CA LEU A 135 -1.04 -5.79 -2.53
C LEU A 135 -1.17 -7.16 -1.86
N ALA A 136 -0.99 -8.26 -2.60
CA ALA A 136 -1.04 -9.62 -2.05
C ALA A 136 0.05 -9.86 -1.01
N LEU A 137 1.28 -9.43 -1.27
CA LEU A 137 2.38 -9.48 -0.31
C LEU A 137 2.07 -8.69 0.96
N GLY A 138 1.48 -7.48 0.81
CA GLY A 138 1.07 -6.63 1.93
C GLY A 138 -0.04 -7.27 2.78
N VAL A 139 -1.05 -7.88 2.14
CA VAL A 139 -2.14 -8.60 2.83
C VAL A 139 -1.62 -9.80 3.62
N ASP A 140 -0.78 -10.63 2.99
CA ASP A 140 -0.17 -11.77 3.69
C ASP A 140 0.70 -11.33 4.88
N HIS A 141 1.41 -10.20 4.73
CA HIS A 141 2.18 -9.61 5.81
C HIS A 141 1.30 -9.13 6.97
N CYS A 142 0.14 -8.53 6.65
CA CYS A 142 -0.84 -8.11 7.65
C CYS A 142 -1.39 -9.30 8.46
N PHE A 143 -1.78 -10.39 7.79
CA PHE A 143 -2.38 -11.54 8.46
C PHE A 143 -1.36 -12.43 9.16
N GLY A 144 -0.14 -12.51 8.63
CA GLY A 144 0.96 -13.27 9.23
C GLY A 144 1.69 -12.47 10.31
N PRO A 145 2.85 -11.82 9.99
CA PRO A 145 3.71 -11.18 10.99
C PRO A 145 3.04 -10.10 11.82
N VAL A 146 2.11 -9.32 11.24
CA VAL A 146 1.39 -8.24 11.96
C VAL A 146 0.22 -8.76 12.79
N MET A 147 -0.26 -9.99 12.51
CA MET A 147 -1.37 -10.65 13.21
C MET A 147 -2.69 -9.87 13.18
N LEU A 148 -2.97 -9.19 12.07
CA LEU A 148 -4.27 -8.55 11.86
C LEU A 148 -5.32 -9.58 11.44
N HIS A 149 -6.58 -9.21 11.59
CA HIS A 149 -7.72 -10.00 11.17
C HIS A 149 -8.36 -9.44 9.89
N ARG A 150 -8.27 -8.11 9.70
CA ARG A 150 -8.94 -7.39 8.62
C ARG A 150 -7.99 -6.40 7.94
N VAL A 151 -8.04 -6.37 6.62
CA VAL A 151 -7.43 -5.31 5.81
C VAL A 151 -8.50 -4.68 4.95
N GLU A 152 -8.56 -3.36 4.95
CA GLU A 152 -9.52 -2.60 4.18
C GLU A 152 -8.86 -1.56 3.28
N ALA A 153 -9.57 -1.14 2.25
CA ALA A 153 -9.19 -0.04 1.40
C ALA A 153 -10.42 0.77 1.01
N THR A 154 -10.22 2.05 0.74
CA THR A 154 -11.23 2.87 0.10
C THR A 154 -10.78 3.22 -1.30
N VAL A 155 -11.68 3.12 -2.28
CA VAL A 155 -11.38 3.36 -3.68
C VAL A 155 -12.52 4.12 -4.33
N ARG A 156 -12.22 5.15 -5.12
CA ARG A 156 -13.26 5.85 -5.89
C ARG A 156 -13.93 4.87 -6.87
N PRO A 157 -15.27 4.92 -7.02
CA PRO A 157 -16.00 4.06 -7.97
C PRO A 157 -15.43 4.10 -9.39
N GLU A 158 -14.92 5.26 -9.82
CA GLU A 158 -14.36 5.49 -11.15
C GLU A 158 -12.96 4.89 -11.34
N ASN A 159 -12.24 4.57 -10.26
CA ASN A 159 -10.92 3.98 -10.33
C ASN A 159 -10.98 2.48 -10.68
N ALA A 160 -11.37 2.18 -11.91
CA ALA A 160 -11.52 0.81 -12.38
C ALA A 160 -10.23 -0.02 -12.29
N ALA A 161 -9.07 0.63 -12.43
CA ALA A 161 -7.77 -0.04 -12.33
C ALA A 161 -7.53 -0.56 -10.91
N SER A 162 -7.67 0.30 -9.89
CA SER A 162 -7.50 -0.10 -8.49
C SER A 162 -8.55 -1.13 -8.05
N ARG A 163 -9.82 -0.97 -8.46
CA ARG A 163 -10.89 -1.94 -8.19
C ARG A 163 -10.56 -3.34 -8.71
N LYS A 164 -10.02 -3.44 -9.95
CA LYS A 164 -9.57 -4.72 -10.52
C LYS A 164 -8.41 -5.34 -9.73
N VAL A 165 -7.46 -4.54 -9.26
CA VAL A 165 -6.34 -5.01 -8.44
C VAL A 165 -6.86 -5.58 -7.12
N LEU A 166 -7.71 -4.82 -6.41
CA LEU A 166 -8.32 -5.23 -5.13
C LEU A 166 -9.13 -6.54 -5.28
N ALA A 167 -9.98 -6.64 -6.31
CA ALA A 167 -10.77 -7.85 -6.56
C ALA A 167 -9.90 -9.10 -6.84
N LYS A 168 -8.78 -8.96 -7.58
CA LYS A 168 -7.85 -10.07 -7.84
C LYS A 168 -7.24 -10.64 -6.58
N VAL A 169 -6.96 -9.78 -5.59
CA VAL A 169 -6.38 -10.19 -4.31
C VAL A 169 -7.43 -10.78 -3.37
N GLY A 170 -8.71 -10.52 -3.61
CA GLY A 170 -9.81 -11.11 -2.84
C GLY A 170 -10.62 -10.11 -2.01
N PHE A 171 -10.38 -8.81 -2.18
CA PHE A 171 -11.22 -7.81 -1.53
C PHE A 171 -12.64 -7.84 -2.08
N ARG A 172 -13.61 -7.79 -1.18
CA ARG A 172 -15.05 -7.65 -1.49
C ARG A 172 -15.53 -6.24 -1.15
N GLU A 173 -16.54 -5.79 -1.85
CA GLU A 173 -17.21 -4.52 -1.59
C GLU A 173 -18.14 -4.66 -0.37
N GLU A 174 -18.09 -3.70 0.55
CA GLU A 174 -18.93 -3.66 1.74
C GLU A 174 -19.92 -2.49 1.75
N GLY A 175 -19.67 -1.46 0.96
CA GLY A 175 -20.58 -0.33 0.85
C GLY A 175 -20.00 0.91 0.20
N LEU A 176 -20.87 1.88 -0.03
CA LEU A 176 -20.53 3.19 -0.57
C LEU A 176 -20.51 4.24 0.56
N LEU A 177 -19.33 4.80 0.77
CA LEU A 177 -19.10 5.93 1.66
C LEU A 177 -19.32 7.23 0.87
N LYS A 178 -20.45 7.89 1.09
CA LYS A 178 -20.78 9.12 0.37
C LYS A 178 -20.01 10.31 0.92
N ARG A 179 -19.43 11.10 0.00
CA ARG A 179 -18.66 12.32 0.33
C ARG A 179 -17.62 12.07 1.42
N TYR A 180 -16.88 10.98 1.26
CA TYR A 180 -16.03 10.42 2.31
C TYR A 180 -14.70 11.12 2.42
N LEU A 181 -14.07 11.45 1.30
CA LEU A 181 -12.72 12.01 1.27
C LEU A 181 -12.65 13.18 0.29
N ASP A 182 -11.98 14.25 0.71
CA ASP A 182 -11.66 15.36 -0.20
C ASP A 182 -10.53 14.93 -1.13
N VAL A 183 -10.85 14.78 -2.41
CA VAL A 183 -9.92 14.33 -3.46
C VAL A 183 -10.12 15.24 -4.66
N ASP A 184 -9.03 15.80 -5.17
CA ASP A 184 -9.06 16.69 -6.34
C ASP A 184 -10.04 17.86 -6.13
N GLY A 185 -9.94 18.51 -4.97
CA GLY A 185 -10.70 19.70 -4.58
C GLY A 185 -12.20 19.47 -4.33
N ALA A 186 -12.65 18.23 -4.15
CA ALA A 186 -14.05 17.95 -3.84
C ALA A 186 -14.24 16.69 -2.98
N TRP A 187 -15.27 16.72 -2.12
CA TRP A 187 -15.69 15.55 -1.36
C TRP A 187 -16.21 14.46 -2.29
N ARG A 188 -15.52 13.36 -2.38
CA ARG A 188 -15.80 12.25 -3.31
C ARG A 188 -16.33 11.03 -2.61
N ASP A 189 -17.21 10.31 -3.31
CA ASP A 189 -17.69 9.00 -2.87
C ASP A 189 -16.58 7.96 -3.01
N HIS A 190 -16.51 7.03 -2.05
CA HIS A 190 -15.58 5.90 -2.08
C HIS A 190 -16.31 4.60 -1.78
N LEU A 191 -15.95 3.55 -2.49
CA LEU A 191 -16.30 2.18 -2.11
C LEU A 191 -15.40 1.76 -0.96
N LEU A 192 -15.99 1.27 0.12
CA LEU A 192 -15.28 0.51 1.14
C LEU A 192 -15.16 -0.91 0.66
N VAL A 193 -13.93 -1.40 0.57
CA VAL A 193 -13.63 -2.79 0.24
C VAL A 193 -12.75 -3.39 1.32
N ALA A 194 -12.94 -4.67 1.61
CA ALA A 194 -12.19 -5.32 2.68
C ALA A 194 -11.95 -6.80 2.38
N VAL A 195 -11.00 -7.37 3.10
CA VAL A 195 -10.73 -8.80 3.17
C VAL A 195 -10.36 -9.18 4.59
N THR A 196 -10.81 -10.36 5.04
CA THR A 196 -10.46 -10.92 6.34
C THR A 196 -9.56 -12.16 6.21
N ALA A 197 -8.91 -12.52 7.30
CA ALA A 197 -8.00 -13.67 7.32
C ALA A 197 -8.68 -14.98 6.94
N GLU A 198 -9.95 -15.15 7.31
CA GLU A 198 -10.75 -16.34 7.01
C GLU A 198 -11.13 -16.45 5.53
N GLU A 199 -11.25 -15.32 4.83
CA GLU A 199 -11.61 -15.28 3.40
C GLU A 199 -10.41 -15.61 2.51
N ILE A 200 -9.18 -15.38 3.00
CA ILE A 200 -7.95 -15.76 2.31
C ILE A 200 -7.58 -17.19 2.71
N GLN A 201 -8.08 -18.17 1.97
CA GLN A 201 -7.72 -19.58 2.18
C GLN A 201 -6.22 -19.79 1.91
N GLY A 202 -5.43 -19.81 2.99
CA GLY A 202 -3.97 -19.96 2.96
C GLY A 202 -3.23 -18.62 2.82
N SER A 203 -3.16 -18.03 1.64
CA SER A 203 -2.52 -16.72 1.44
C SER A 203 -2.99 -16.03 0.16
N ALA A 204 -2.98 -14.70 0.14
CA ALA A 204 -3.27 -13.90 -1.06
C ALA A 204 -2.26 -14.18 -2.19
N VAL A 205 -0.98 -14.40 -1.85
CA VAL A 205 0.04 -14.83 -2.81
C VAL A 205 -0.30 -16.20 -3.40
N ALA A 206 -0.72 -17.18 -2.59
CA ALA A 206 -1.12 -18.49 -3.06
C ALA A 206 -2.32 -18.42 -4.03
N ARG A 207 -3.28 -17.53 -3.73
CA ARG A 207 -4.40 -17.23 -4.64
C ARG A 207 -3.91 -16.72 -6.00
N LEU A 208 -2.97 -15.76 -6.03
CA LEU A 208 -2.43 -15.26 -7.30
C LEU A 208 -1.69 -16.34 -8.09
N VAL A 209 -0.92 -17.18 -7.41
CA VAL A 209 -0.20 -18.30 -8.04
C VAL A 209 -1.18 -19.32 -8.63
N HIS A 210 -2.23 -19.67 -7.90
CA HIS A 210 -3.26 -20.58 -8.36
C HIS A 210 -3.96 -20.07 -9.63
N HIS A 211 -4.22 -18.77 -9.72
CA HIS A 211 -4.82 -18.13 -10.90
C HIS A 211 -3.81 -17.80 -12.02
N GLY A 212 -2.56 -18.21 -11.92
CA GLY A 212 -1.53 -17.95 -12.93
C GLY A 212 -1.11 -16.48 -13.07
N LEU A 213 -1.45 -15.64 -12.08
CA LEU A 213 -1.16 -14.19 -12.08
C LEU A 213 0.23 -13.87 -11.52
N ALA A 214 0.84 -14.81 -10.83
CA ALA A 214 2.19 -14.71 -10.27
C ALA A 214 2.84 -16.09 -10.14
N ARG A 215 4.16 -16.10 -9.90
CA ARG A 215 4.91 -17.33 -9.56
C ARG A 215 5.76 -17.08 -8.32
N ARG A 216 5.88 -18.08 -7.45
CA ARG A 216 6.87 -18.02 -6.36
C ARG A 216 8.27 -18.07 -6.94
N TYR A 217 9.20 -17.42 -6.24
CA TYR A 217 10.62 -17.37 -6.64
C TYR A 217 11.32 -18.63 -6.20
#